data_0bf635b8f246dfb28c0520afc49ef394
#
_entry.id   0bf635b8f246dfb28c0520afc49ef394
#
_cell.length_a   1.000
_cell.length_b   1.000
_cell.length_c   1.000
_cell.angle_alpha   90.00
_cell.angle_beta   90.00
_cell.angle_gamma   90.00
#
_symmetry.space_group_name_H-M   'P 1'
#
loop_
_entity.id
_entity.type
_entity.pdbx_description
1 polymer ?
#
loop_
_entity_poly.entity_id
_entity_poly.type
_entity_poly.pdbx_seq_one_letter_code
_entity_poly.pdbx_strand_id
1 'polypeptide(L)'
;MSATAPRPAAPLRPAPSRILVKEVNWLGDLVMSLPALRAVRRAFPDARLSVLIKSELASFFDGSDWLDEVIPYRVGRSLGGIADRRHLVAEIRSRRFDLAILFPRSFESAIWTALARVPRRAGFAADGRGLMLTHKATRATALLRSHQMYDYLYLLRNALGIASDRTDIAPDVSDTHRRAMRAWLDEHRRRRGPLIALAVAATYGPAKEWPVARYAALLDRLADRYGAECVLVGAPGERPRCEMVVAASRHGASIAAGETTVGEAVALLSLCDGFAGNDSGAMHIAGALGIPTVGIFASTNPQRTGPLGPRTRVLYHRIACSPCLERTCRFGHYDCLKQVTAEGVEAALVELGALR
;
A
#
# COMPACT_ATOMS: atom_id res chain seq x y z
N MET A 1 -11.70 30.44 -15.54
CA MET A 1 -12.07 30.76 -14.16
C MET A 1 -11.10 30.05 -13.24
N SER A 2 -10.20 30.78 -12.58
CA SER A 2 -9.22 30.25 -11.65
C SER A 2 -9.96 29.81 -10.39
N ALA A 3 -10.10 28.50 -10.20
CA ALA A 3 -10.61 27.96 -8.95
C ALA A 3 -9.57 28.24 -7.87
N THR A 4 -9.82 29.25 -7.06
CA THR A 4 -9.02 29.57 -5.86
C THR A 4 -8.91 28.30 -5.00
N ALA A 5 -7.69 27.89 -4.68
CA ALA A 5 -7.46 26.78 -3.77
C ALA A 5 -8.23 27.05 -2.45
N PRO A 6 -8.96 26.06 -1.92
CA PRO A 6 -9.72 26.25 -0.70
C PRO A 6 -8.77 26.67 0.44
N ARG A 7 -9.20 27.65 1.25
CA ARG A 7 -8.45 28.06 2.45
C ARG A 7 -8.31 26.85 3.39
N PRO A 8 -7.11 26.64 3.97
CA PRO A 8 -6.94 25.60 4.98
C PRO A 8 -7.89 25.84 6.16
N ALA A 9 -8.37 24.75 6.78
CA ALA A 9 -9.18 24.83 7.98
C ALA A 9 -8.38 25.46 9.14
N ALA A 10 -9.09 26.07 10.09
CA ALA A 10 -8.45 26.53 11.33
C ALA A 10 -8.00 25.32 12.17
N PRO A 11 -6.92 25.46 12.97
CA PRO A 11 -6.49 24.43 13.90
C PRO A 11 -7.60 24.04 14.89
N LEU A 12 -7.69 22.76 15.23
CA LEU A 12 -8.69 22.26 16.17
C LEU A 12 -8.47 22.82 17.57
N ARG A 13 -9.54 23.37 18.15
CA ARG A 13 -9.55 23.83 19.55
C ARG A 13 -10.81 23.30 20.27
N PRO A 14 -10.70 22.72 21.48
CA PRO A 14 -9.46 22.27 22.11
C PRO A 14 -8.75 21.19 21.28
N ALA A 15 -7.43 21.01 21.50
CA ALA A 15 -6.67 19.93 20.88
C ALA A 15 -7.27 18.57 21.26
N PRO A 16 -7.30 17.59 20.34
CA PRO A 16 -7.78 16.25 20.65
C PRO A 16 -6.79 15.53 21.56
N SER A 17 -7.32 14.71 22.48
CA SER A 17 -6.55 13.86 23.37
C SER A 17 -6.58 12.37 22.98
N ARG A 18 -7.62 11.95 22.26
CA ARG A 18 -7.81 10.56 21.83
C ARG A 18 -8.25 10.54 20.35
N ILE A 19 -7.35 10.18 19.49
CA ILE A 19 -7.54 10.23 18.03
C ILE A 19 -7.67 8.81 17.49
N LEU A 20 -8.71 8.58 16.70
CA LEU A 20 -8.86 7.39 15.88
C LEU A 20 -8.57 7.74 14.42
N VAL A 21 -7.61 7.09 13.80
CA VAL A 21 -7.45 7.11 12.34
C VAL A 21 -8.03 5.83 11.78
N LYS A 22 -9.11 5.92 10.99
CA LYS A 22 -9.57 4.78 10.19
C LYS A 22 -8.71 4.71 8.94
N GLU A 23 -7.87 3.67 8.88
CA GLU A 23 -6.97 3.43 7.77
C GLU A 23 -7.68 2.84 6.55
N VAL A 24 -7.01 2.95 5.43
CA VAL A 24 -7.41 2.37 4.14
C VAL A 24 -7.38 0.85 4.15
N ASN A 25 -7.95 0.22 3.12
CA ASN A 25 -8.16 -1.23 3.08
C ASN A 25 -7.24 -1.95 2.08
N TRP A 26 -6.35 -1.23 1.41
CA TRP A 26 -5.40 -1.76 0.44
C TRP A 26 -3.98 -1.45 0.88
N LEU A 27 -3.08 -2.43 0.77
CA LEU A 27 -1.70 -2.32 1.25
C LEU A 27 -0.93 -1.18 0.57
N GLY A 28 -1.11 -0.97 -0.75
CA GLY A 28 -0.48 0.15 -1.45
C GLY A 28 -0.98 1.51 -0.96
N ASP A 29 -2.30 1.63 -0.73
CA ASP A 29 -2.90 2.85 -0.18
C ASP A 29 -2.39 3.12 1.24
N LEU A 30 -2.18 2.06 2.04
CA LEU A 30 -1.65 2.14 3.40
C LEU A 30 -0.24 2.74 3.42
N VAL A 31 0.64 2.32 2.52
CA VAL A 31 1.97 2.94 2.37
C VAL A 31 1.83 4.41 1.98
N MET A 32 0.94 4.73 1.04
CA MET A 32 0.72 6.12 0.59
C MET A 32 0.08 7.00 1.66
N SER A 33 -0.60 6.45 2.67
CA SER A 33 -1.21 7.21 3.78
C SER A 33 -0.24 7.51 4.92
N LEU A 34 0.90 6.81 5.03
CA LEU A 34 1.87 6.98 6.12
C LEU A 34 2.31 8.44 6.37
N PRO A 35 2.62 9.27 5.35
CA PRO A 35 2.98 10.66 5.57
C PRO A 35 1.91 11.46 6.29
N ALA A 36 0.64 11.19 5.95
CA ALA A 36 -0.51 11.83 6.59
C ALA A 36 -0.71 11.32 8.02
N LEU A 37 -0.59 10.01 8.26
CA LEU A 37 -0.69 9.43 9.59
C LEU A 37 0.40 9.99 10.53
N ARG A 38 1.65 10.06 10.06
CA ARG A 38 2.76 10.69 10.78
C ARG A 38 2.56 12.20 10.99
N ALA A 39 1.89 12.90 10.05
CA ALA A 39 1.53 14.30 10.21
C ALA A 39 0.52 14.50 11.35
N VAL A 40 -0.42 13.57 11.54
CA VAL A 40 -1.35 13.57 12.69
C VAL A 40 -0.57 13.46 14.01
N ARG A 41 0.38 12.50 14.10
CA ARG A 41 1.23 12.34 15.30
C ARG A 41 2.02 13.62 15.61
N ARG A 42 2.64 14.22 14.59
CA ARG A 42 3.40 15.49 14.78
C ARG A 42 2.51 16.65 15.21
N ALA A 43 1.29 16.73 14.70
CA ALA A 43 0.35 17.80 15.06
C ALA A 43 -0.22 17.64 16.49
N PHE A 44 -0.28 16.40 16.99
CA PHE A 44 -0.82 16.08 18.31
C PHE A 44 0.09 15.11 19.05
N PRO A 45 1.28 15.54 19.50
CA PRO A 45 2.29 14.66 20.10
C PRO A 45 1.81 13.99 21.39
N ASP A 46 0.98 14.67 22.18
CA ASP A 46 0.49 14.20 23.48
C ASP A 46 -0.84 13.41 23.37
N ALA A 47 -1.45 13.36 22.19
CA ALA A 47 -2.71 12.62 22.00
C ALA A 47 -2.46 11.11 21.90
N ARG A 48 -3.34 10.30 22.50
CA ARG A 48 -3.37 8.86 22.22
C ARG A 48 -3.86 8.65 20.77
N LEU A 49 -2.97 8.17 19.91
CA LEU A 49 -3.22 7.91 18.50
C LEU A 49 -3.45 6.43 18.25
N SER A 50 -4.69 6.08 17.91
CA SER A 50 -5.09 4.71 17.60
C SER A 50 -5.41 4.58 16.10
N VAL A 51 -5.04 3.45 15.51
CA VAL A 51 -5.33 3.12 14.11
C VAL A 51 -6.34 1.99 14.03
N LEU A 52 -7.46 2.21 13.34
CA LEU A 52 -8.46 1.18 13.01
C LEU A 52 -8.18 0.63 11.62
N ILE A 53 -7.82 -0.64 11.53
CA ILE A 53 -7.33 -1.27 10.29
C ILE A 53 -7.88 -2.69 10.14
N LYS A 54 -7.99 -3.19 8.92
CA LYS A 54 -8.31 -4.59 8.68
C LYS A 54 -7.29 -5.52 9.30
N SER A 55 -7.75 -6.62 9.91
CA SER A 55 -6.90 -7.55 10.63
C SER A 55 -5.75 -8.11 9.79
N GLU A 56 -5.98 -8.33 8.50
CA GLU A 56 -4.96 -8.82 7.57
C GLU A 56 -3.83 -7.83 7.29
N LEU A 57 -4.02 -6.55 7.60
CA LEU A 57 -3.03 -5.49 7.42
C LEU A 57 -2.41 -5.01 8.75
N ALA A 58 -2.91 -5.47 9.88
CA ALA A 58 -2.55 -4.93 11.20
C ALA A 58 -1.05 -5.04 11.51
N SER A 59 -0.43 -6.17 11.14
CA SER A 59 1.00 -6.42 11.35
C SER A 59 1.93 -5.46 10.59
N PHE A 60 1.39 -4.66 9.66
CA PHE A 60 2.15 -3.59 9.01
C PHE A 60 2.73 -2.58 10.00
N PHE A 61 2.08 -2.40 11.15
CA PHE A 61 2.46 -1.45 12.18
C PHE A 61 3.25 -2.07 13.35
N ASP A 62 3.62 -3.35 13.30
CA ASP A 62 4.30 -4.03 14.42
C ASP A 62 5.69 -3.44 14.77
N GLY A 63 6.28 -2.65 13.88
CA GLY A 63 7.51 -1.89 14.15
C GLY A 63 7.29 -0.42 14.51
N SER A 64 6.04 0.04 14.63
CA SER A 64 5.69 1.46 14.76
C SER A 64 5.47 1.86 16.22
N ASP A 65 6.53 2.23 16.92
CA ASP A 65 6.52 2.67 18.33
C ASP A 65 5.86 4.04 18.56
N TRP A 66 5.68 4.83 17.49
CA TRP A 66 5.01 6.13 17.53
C TRP A 66 3.47 6.05 17.50
N LEU A 67 2.89 4.86 17.32
CA LEU A 67 1.47 4.58 17.50
C LEU A 67 1.21 4.04 18.91
N ASP A 68 0.12 4.49 19.53
CA ASP A 68 -0.25 4.02 20.85
C ASP A 68 -1.11 2.75 20.81
N GLU A 69 -1.86 2.54 19.72
CA GLU A 69 -2.75 1.38 19.60
C GLU A 69 -3.08 1.06 18.14
N VAL A 70 -3.02 -0.21 17.78
CA VAL A 70 -3.57 -0.75 16.54
C VAL A 70 -4.83 -1.54 16.88
N ILE A 71 -5.95 -1.19 16.27
CA ILE A 71 -7.26 -1.83 16.47
C ILE A 71 -7.59 -2.63 15.21
N PRO A 72 -7.31 -3.95 15.19
CA PRO A 72 -7.66 -4.78 14.04
C PRO A 72 -9.15 -5.07 14.02
N TYR A 73 -9.76 -5.02 12.83
CA TYR A 73 -11.16 -5.41 12.67
C TYR A 73 -11.37 -6.38 11.52
N ARG A 74 -12.39 -7.21 11.65
CA ARG A 74 -12.97 -8.03 10.58
C ARG A 74 -14.46 -7.75 10.52
N VAL A 75 -14.97 -7.59 9.31
CA VAL A 75 -16.42 -7.42 9.09
C VAL A 75 -16.81 -8.31 7.91
N GLY A 76 -17.64 -9.30 8.20
CA GLY A 76 -18.18 -10.22 7.19
C GLY A 76 -19.21 -9.56 6.27
N ARG A 77 -19.42 -10.15 5.08
CA ARG A 77 -20.43 -9.70 4.11
C ARG A 77 -21.82 -10.29 4.37
N SER A 78 -21.91 -11.36 5.17
CA SER A 78 -23.17 -12.06 5.52
C SER A 78 -23.94 -11.38 6.65
N LEU A 79 -25.06 -11.99 7.10
CA LEU A 79 -25.82 -11.56 8.27
C LEU A 79 -24.96 -11.48 9.55
N GLY A 80 -23.96 -12.35 9.72
CA GLY A 80 -22.95 -12.24 10.78
C GLY A 80 -22.19 -10.91 10.77
N GLY A 81 -22.00 -10.29 9.61
CA GLY A 81 -21.37 -8.98 9.50
C GLY A 81 -22.14 -7.83 10.18
N ILE A 82 -23.43 -8.01 10.51
CA ILE A 82 -24.19 -7.01 11.28
C ILE A 82 -23.74 -7.05 12.75
N ALA A 83 -23.56 -8.25 13.31
CA ALA A 83 -23.04 -8.42 14.66
C ALA A 83 -21.62 -7.85 14.79
N ASP A 84 -20.74 -8.16 13.82
CA ASP A 84 -19.36 -7.63 13.76
C ASP A 84 -19.37 -6.10 13.75
N ARG A 85 -20.21 -5.47 12.93
CA ARG A 85 -20.36 -4.00 12.87
C ARG A 85 -20.83 -3.40 14.19
N ARG A 86 -21.82 -4.04 14.84
CA ARG A 86 -22.32 -3.59 16.14
C ARG A 86 -21.23 -3.68 17.21
N HIS A 87 -20.49 -4.78 17.24
CA HIS A 87 -19.36 -4.98 18.14
C HIS A 87 -18.28 -3.90 17.89
N LEU A 88 -17.87 -3.70 16.65
CA LEU A 88 -16.90 -2.67 16.27
C LEU A 88 -17.34 -1.26 16.69
N VAL A 89 -18.61 -0.90 16.48
CA VAL A 89 -19.17 0.39 16.92
C VAL A 89 -19.13 0.52 18.44
N ALA A 90 -19.46 -0.55 19.19
CA ALA A 90 -19.38 -0.56 20.65
C ALA A 90 -17.93 -0.42 21.13
N GLU A 91 -17.01 -1.09 20.47
CA GLU A 91 -15.57 -1.02 20.73
C GLU A 91 -15.00 0.39 20.49
N ILE A 92 -15.33 1.04 19.36
CA ILE A 92 -14.95 2.43 19.11
C ILE A 92 -15.54 3.37 20.17
N ARG A 93 -16.80 3.16 20.54
CA ARG A 93 -17.50 3.97 21.56
C ARG A 93 -16.85 3.87 22.94
N SER A 94 -16.48 2.66 23.38
CA SER A 94 -15.87 2.41 24.69
C SER A 94 -14.54 3.14 24.90
N ARG A 95 -13.78 3.35 23.80
CA ARG A 95 -12.50 4.07 23.82
C ARG A 95 -12.63 5.59 23.91
N ARG A 96 -13.84 6.14 23.76
CA ARG A 96 -14.14 7.57 23.93
C ARG A 96 -13.23 8.48 23.10
N PHE A 97 -13.05 8.18 21.82
CA PHE A 97 -12.32 9.05 20.91
C PHE A 97 -12.99 10.41 20.77
N ASP A 98 -12.23 11.48 20.78
CA ASP A 98 -12.69 12.84 20.60
C ASP A 98 -12.51 13.36 19.15
N LEU A 99 -11.68 12.68 18.36
CA LEU A 99 -11.49 12.92 16.93
C LEU A 99 -11.38 11.59 16.19
N ALA A 100 -12.11 11.44 15.08
CA ALA A 100 -11.92 10.40 14.10
C ALA A 100 -11.50 11.01 12.75
N ILE A 101 -10.42 10.50 12.16
CA ILE A 101 -9.93 10.87 10.82
C ILE A 101 -10.16 9.67 9.90
N LEU A 102 -10.88 9.87 8.80
CA LEU A 102 -11.34 8.81 7.91
C LEU A 102 -10.63 8.93 6.56
N PHE A 103 -9.56 8.18 6.36
CA PHE A 103 -8.83 8.12 5.10
C PHE A 103 -9.63 7.45 3.97
N PRO A 104 -10.36 6.32 4.19
CA PRO A 104 -11.26 5.79 3.18
C PRO A 104 -12.40 6.75 2.88
N ARG A 105 -12.90 6.72 1.64
CA ARG A 105 -14.07 7.50 1.23
C ARG A 105 -15.38 6.73 1.39
N SER A 106 -15.34 5.52 1.93
CA SER A 106 -16.53 4.68 2.09
C SER A 106 -17.55 5.27 3.08
N PHE A 107 -18.83 5.11 2.75
CA PHE A 107 -19.93 5.44 3.63
C PHE A 107 -19.82 4.70 4.98
N GLU A 108 -19.45 3.43 4.92
CA GLU A 108 -19.33 2.54 6.08
C GLU A 108 -18.37 3.09 7.16
N SER A 109 -17.23 3.66 6.77
CA SER A 109 -16.28 4.24 7.72
C SER A 109 -16.85 5.44 8.48
N ALA A 110 -17.69 6.23 7.84
CA ALA A 110 -18.34 7.39 8.46
C ALA A 110 -19.47 6.98 9.41
N ILE A 111 -20.29 6.00 9.02
CA ILE A 111 -21.41 5.55 9.87
C ILE A 111 -20.92 4.89 11.16
N TRP A 112 -19.82 4.12 11.15
CA TRP A 112 -19.28 3.51 12.37
C TRP A 112 -18.89 4.56 13.41
N THR A 113 -18.17 5.60 12.98
CA THR A 113 -17.72 6.66 13.89
C THR A 113 -18.84 7.58 14.34
N ALA A 114 -19.88 7.78 13.50
CA ALA A 114 -21.09 8.52 13.86
C ALA A 114 -21.94 7.75 14.89
N LEU A 115 -22.19 6.45 14.65
CA LEU A 115 -22.90 5.57 15.57
C LEU A 115 -22.15 5.38 16.89
N ALA A 116 -20.81 5.38 16.86
CA ALA A 116 -19.97 5.37 18.05
C ALA A 116 -19.98 6.71 18.80
N ARG A 117 -20.66 7.74 18.26
CA ARG A 117 -20.78 9.09 18.84
C ARG A 117 -19.44 9.81 19.01
N VAL A 118 -18.48 9.56 18.10
CA VAL A 118 -17.26 10.36 18.09
C VAL A 118 -17.61 11.80 17.72
N PRO A 119 -17.31 12.82 18.57
CA PRO A 119 -17.84 14.17 18.36
C PRO A 119 -17.26 14.87 17.14
N ARG A 120 -15.98 14.69 16.82
CA ARG A 120 -15.30 15.30 15.66
C ARG A 120 -14.93 14.21 14.68
N ARG A 121 -15.44 14.32 13.45
CA ARG A 121 -15.27 13.30 12.40
C ARG A 121 -14.81 13.99 11.11
N ALA A 122 -13.55 13.79 10.74
CA ALA A 122 -12.91 14.40 9.57
C ALA A 122 -12.83 13.41 8.40
N GLY A 123 -13.15 13.87 7.19
CA GLY A 123 -13.10 13.03 6.00
C GLY A 123 -13.45 13.78 4.71
N PHE A 124 -13.27 13.14 3.56
CA PHE A 124 -13.78 13.66 2.31
C PHE A 124 -15.31 13.56 2.27
N ALA A 125 -15.98 14.63 1.89
CA ALA A 125 -17.43 14.64 1.63
C ALA A 125 -17.67 13.97 0.26
N ALA A 126 -17.90 12.66 0.27
CA ALA A 126 -18.19 11.84 -0.90
C ALA A 126 -19.31 10.86 -0.60
N ASP A 127 -19.96 10.31 -1.61
CA ASP A 127 -20.90 9.18 -1.54
C ASP A 127 -22.00 9.36 -0.47
N GLY A 128 -22.52 10.59 -0.31
CA GLY A 128 -23.61 10.92 0.64
C GLY A 128 -23.18 10.99 2.11
N ARG A 129 -21.96 10.61 2.49
CA ARG A 129 -21.50 10.56 3.89
C ARG A 129 -21.24 11.94 4.53
N GLY A 130 -21.34 13.02 3.74
CA GLY A 130 -21.10 14.38 4.22
C GLY A 130 -21.91 14.77 5.45
N LEU A 131 -23.12 14.23 5.63
CA LEU A 131 -23.97 14.48 6.81
C LEU A 131 -23.40 13.87 8.10
N MET A 132 -22.57 12.82 7.98
CA MET A 132 -21.93 12.15 9.12
C MET A 132 -20.61 12.78 9.53
N LEU A 133 -20.06 13.67 8.72
CA LEU A 133 -18.80 14.36 8.97
C LEU A 133 -19.03 15.73 9.57
N THR A 134 -18.24 16.07 10.59
CA THR A 134 -18.23 17.40 11.21
C THR A 134 -17.16 18.31 10.59
N HIS A 135 -16.08 17.72 10.11
CA HIS A 135 -14.95 18.39 9.45
C HIS A 135 -14.77 17.79 8.05
N LYS A 136 -15.13 18.56 7.04
CA LYS A 136 -15.26 18.07 5.66
C LYS A 136 -14.17 18.64 4.77
N ALA A 137 -13.53 17.79 3.97
CA ALA A 137 -12.77 18.21 2.81
C ALA A 137 -13.53 17.87 1.53
N THR A 138 -13.52 18.78 0.58
CA THR A 138 -13.99 18.52 -0.79
C THR A 138 -12.78 18.24 -1.67
N ARG A 139 -12.81 17.16 -2.43
CA ARG A 139 -11.68 16.76 -3.27
C ARG A 139 -11.52 17.75 -4.43
N ALA A 140 -10.37 18.41 -4.50
CA ALA A 140 -10.06 19.30 -5.61
C ALA A 140 -9.72 18.48 -6.87
N THR A 141 -10.12 18.98 -8.05
CA THR A 141 -9.81 18.35 -9.35
C THR A 141 -8.31 18.23 -9.59
N ALA A 142 -7.51 19.15 -9.07
CA ALA A 142 -6.05 19.10 -9.15
C ALA A 142 -5.44 17.83 -8.52
N LEU A 143 -6.07 17.28 -7.48
CA LEU A 143 -5.64 16.01 -6.87
C LEU A 143 -5.70 14.82 -7.82
N LEU A 144 -6.57 14.84 -8.82
CA LEU A 144 -6.68 13.78 -9.81
C LEU A 144 -5.41 13.67 -10.70
N ARG A 145 -4.62 14.74 -10.78
CA ARG A 145 -3.39 14.82 -11.55
C ARG A 145 -2.12 14.70 -10.71
N SER A 146 -2.24 14.64 -9.38
CA SER A 146 -1.12 14.46 -8.44
C SER A 146 -1.07 13.01 -7.93
N HIS A 147 0.04 12.62 -7.30
CA HIS A 147 0.15 11.32 -6.66
C HIS A 147 -0.86 11.16 -5.51
N GLN A 148 -1.42 9.96 -5.33
CA GLN A 148 -2.50 9.68 -4.37
C GLN A 148 -2.12 9.96 -2.92
N MET A 149 -0.85 9.86 -2.55
CA MET A 149 -0.34 10.27 -1.24
C MET A 149 -0.81 11.69 -0.84
N TYR A 150 -0.86 12.61 -1.81
CA TYR A 150 -1.30 13.99 -1.56
C TYR A 150 -2.80 14.11 -1.28
N ASP A 151 -3.62 13.12 -1.63
CA ASP A 151 -5.04 13.12 -1.27
C ASP A 151 -5.19 13.10 0.28
N TYR A 152 -4.38 12.31 0.99
CA TYR A 152 -4.42 12.21 2.45
C TYR A 152 -3.89 13.46 3.14
N LEU A 153 -2.79 14.03 2.67
CA LEU A 153 -2.25 15.30 3.18
C LEU A 153 -3.22 16.46 2.92
N TYR A 154 -3.84 16.49 1.75
CA TYR A 154 -4.88 17.47 1.41
C TYR A 154 -6.10 17.36 2.34
N LEU A 155 -6.54 16.14 2.63
CA LEU A 155 -7.61 15.91 3.60
C LEU A 155 -7.29 16.56 4.95
N LEU A 156 -6.11 16.29 5.51
CA LEU A 156 -5.68 16.82 6.80
C LEU A 156 -5.63 18.35 6.80
N ARG A 157 -5.05 18.93 5.75
CA ARG A 157 -4.94 20.41 5.62
C ARG A 157 -6.32 21.07 5.53
N ASN A 158 -7.22 20.52 4.73
CA ASN A 158 -8.50 21.18 4.42
C ASN A 158 -9.61 20.86 5.41
N ALA A 159 -9.56 19.72 6.10
CA ALA A 159 -10.55 19.39 7.13
C ALA A 159 -10.11 19.78 8.54
N LEU A 160 -8.80 19.79 8.83
CA LEU A 160 -8.28 19.90 10.19
C LEU A 160 -7.22 20.99 10.37
N GLY A 161 -6.80 21.69 9.30
CA GLY A 161 -5.74 22.70 9.36
C GLY A 161 -4.33 22.12 9.58
N ILE A 162 -4.16 20.80 9.47
CA ILE A 162 -2.86 20.13 9.64
C ILE A 162 -2.10 20.21 8.31
N ALA A 163 -1.09 21.05 8.22
CA ALA A 163 -0.20 21.16 7.07
C ALA A 163 1.05 20.30 7.28
N SER A 164 1.50 19.61 6.24
CA SER A 164 2.78 18.90 6.22
C SER A 164 3.32 18.88 4.79
N ASP A 165 4.60 19.17 4.67
CA ASP A 165 5.41 19.02 3.46
C ASP A 165 6.23 17.72 3.47
N ARG A 166 6.28 17.04 4.61
CA ARG A 166 7.01 15.79 4.77
C ARG A 166 6.29 14.64 4.09
N THR A 167 7.06 13.85 3.36
CA THR A 167 6.60 12.70 2.56
C THR A 167 7.26 11.39 3.02
N ASP A 168 7.49 11.25 4.33
CA ASP A 168 8.12 10.06 4.93
C ASP A 168 7.18 8.85 4.78
N ILE A 169 7.45 8.03 3.75
CA ILE A 169 6.63 6.87 3.36
C ILE A 169 7.20 5.54 3.85
N ALA A 170 8.44 5.51 4.36
CA ALA A 170 9.08 4.25 4.76
C ALA A 170 8.31 3.58 5.90
N PRO A 171 7.85 2.33 5.75
CA PRO A 171 7.28 1.60 6.87
C PRO A 171 8.37 1.28 7.90
N ASP A 172 7.96 1.19 9.15
CA ASP A 172 8.85 0.76 10.22
C ASP A 172 9.02 -0.77 10.14
N VAL A 173 10.25 -1.24 10.31
CA VAL A 173 10.56 -2.68 10.19
C VAL A 173 10.76 -3.27 11.57
N SER A 174 9.89 -4.17 11.98
CA SER A 174 10.02 -4.90 13.25
C SER A 174 11.30 -5.75 13.26
N ASP A 175 12.12 -5.62 14.30
CA ASP A 175 13.32 -6.44 14.45
C ASP A 175 12.99 -7.92 14.66
N THR A 176 11.84 -8.22 15.25
CA THR A 176 11.35 -9.60 15.40
C THR A 176 11.03 -10.20 14.03
N HIS A 177 10.29 -9.48 13.19
CA HIS A 177 10.02 -9.95 11.83
C HIS A 177 11.28 -10.03 10.98
N ARG A 178 12.22 -9.09 11.15
CA ARG A 178 13.51 -9.13 10.42
C ARG A 178 14.32 -10.38 10.78
N ARG A 179 14.37 -10.76 12.07
CA ARG A 179 15.03 -12.01 12.50
C ARG A 179 14.33 -13.25 11.94
N ALA A 180 13.01 -13.30 11.98
CA ALA A 180 12.23 -14.40 11.43
C ALA A 180 12.47 -14.57 9.92
N MET A 181 12.48 -13.46 9.17
CA MET A 181 12.70 -13.52 7.72
C MET A 181 14.14 -13.84 7.33
N ARG A 182 15.13 -13.48 8.14
CA ARG A 182 16.50 -13.96 7.95
C ARG A 182 16.58 -15.48 8.11
N ALA A 183 16.00 -16.04 9.18
CA ALA A 183 15.97 -17.48 9.37
C ALA A 183 15.23 -18.20 8.22
N TRP A 184 14.10 -17.65 7.78
CA TRP A 184 13.38 -18.17 6.63
C TRP A 184 14.24 -18.16 5.34
N LEU A 185 14.97 -17.07 5.09
CA LEU A 185 15.88 -16.96 3.95
C LEU A 185 17.04 -17.96 4.06
N ASP A 186 17.62 -18.16 5.24
CA ASP A 186 18.71 -19.12 5.45
C ASP A 186 18.27 -20.55 5.12
N GLU A 187 17.01 -20.89 5.36
CA GLU A 187 16.42 -22.20 5.04
C GLU A 187 16.04 -22.34 3.55
N HIS A 188 15.55 -21.27 2.92
CA HIS A 188 14.93 -21.35 1.58
C HIS A 188 15.82 -20.84 0.45
N ARG A 189 16.84 -20.03 0.75
CA ARG A 189 17.70 -19.41 -0.26
C ARG A 189 18.68 -20.43 -0.84
N ARG A 190 18.69 -20.57 -2.17
CA ARG A 190 19.51 -21.55 -2.90
C ARG A 190 20.82 -20.96 -3.41
N ARG A 191 20.90 -19.67 -3.67
CA ARG A 191 22.05 -18.94 -4.21
C ARG A 191 22.45 -17.80 -3.29
N ARG A 192 23.74 -17.49 -3.26
CA ARG A 192 24.30 -16.41 -2.42
C ARG A 192 24.48 -15.07 -3.15
N GLY A 193 24.09 -14.98 -4.43
CA GLY A 193 24.11 -13.75 -5.20
C GLY A 193 23.10 -12.71 -4.71
N PRO A 194 22.85 -11.64 -5.46
CA PRO A 194 21.83 -10.64 -5.11
C PRO A 194 20.46 -11.27 -4.88
N LEU A 195 19.72 -10.79 -3.87
CA LEU A 195 18.37 -11.26 -3.56
C LEU A 195 17.32 -10.31 -4.15
N ILE A 196 16.55 -10.78 -5.12
CA ILE A 196 15.55 -9.99 -5.84
C ILE A 196 14.14 -10.47 -5.48
N ALA A 197 13.32 -9.60 -4.90
CA ALA A 197 11.91 -9.89 -4.66
C ALA A 197 11.07 -9.69 -5.94
N LEU A 198 10.17 -10.61 -6.21
CA LEU A 198 9.24 -10.52 -7.34
C LEU A 198 7.79 -10.59 -6.88
N ALA A 199 6.96 -9.62 -7.25
CA ALA A 199 5.51 -9.66 -7.04
C ALA A 199 4.80 -9.93 -8.38
N VAL A 200 4.42 -11.19 -8.60
CA VAL A 200 3.98 -11.70 -9.90
C VAL A 200 2.47 -11.68 -10.11
N ALA A 201 1.70 -11.44 -9.04
CA ALA A 201 0.24 -11.37 -9.05
C ALA A 201 -0.25 -9.98 -8.63
N ALA A 202 -1.54 -9.74 -8.81
CA ALA A 202 -2.19 -8.50 -8.37
C ALA A 202 -3.63 -8.78 -7.93
N THR A 203 -3.93 -8.55 -6.66
CA THR A 203 -5.30 -8.68 -6.10
C THR A 203 -6.34 -7.83 -6.85
N TYR A 204 -5.91 -6.77 -7.52
CA TYR A 204 -6.78 -5.92 -8.35
C TYR A 204 -7.37 -6.69 -9.53
N GLY A 205 -6.56 -7.54 -10.19
CA GLY A 205 -6.99 -8.37 -11.30
C GLY A 205 -5.96 -8.50 -12.43
N PRO A 206 -6.22 -9.40 -13.40
CA PRO A 206 -5.28 -9.79 -14.45
C PRO A 206 -4.82 -8.66 -15.38
N ALA A 207 -5.55 -7.53 -15.44
CA ALA A 207 -5.11 -6.37 -16.22
C ALA A 207 -3.87 -5.66 -15.66
N LYS A 208 -3.40 -6.04 -14.47
CA LYS A 208 -2.13 -5.60 -13.89
C LYS A 208 -1.05 -6.68 -13.92
N GLU A 209 -1.36 -7.90 -14.31
CA GLU A 209 -0.46 -9.04 -14.18
C GLU A 209 0.40 -9.24 -15.42
N TRP A 210 1.70 -8.97 -15.29
CA TRP A 210 2.66 -9.25 -16.34
C TRP A 210 2.72 -10.76 -16.64
N PRO A 211 2.89 -11.19 -17.92
CA PRO A 211 2.78 -12.60 -18.28
C PRO A 211 3.74 -13.53 -17.51
N VAL A 212 3.26 -14.70 -17.12
CA VAL A 212 4.04 -15.73 -16.40
C VAL A 212 5.34 -16.06 -17.13
N ALA A 213 5.30 -16.25 -18.44
CA ALA A 213 6.48 -16.54 -19.24
C ALA A 213 7.54 -15.40 -19.20
N ARG A 214 7.11 -14.15 -19.04
CA ARG A 214 8.03 -13.01 -18.91
C ARG A 214 8.69 -12.99 -17.53
N TYR A 215 7.97 -13.31 -16.45
CA TYR A 215 8.56 -13.47 -15.12
C TYR A 215 9.54 -14.64 -15.07
N ALA A 216 9.18 -15.80 -15.67
CA ALA A 216 10.09 -16.94 -15.77
C ALA A 216 11.38 -16.59 -16.53
N ALA A 217 11.26 -15.90 -17.67
CA ALA A 217 12.40 -15.44 -18.42
C ALA A 217 13.27 -14.44 -17.61
N LEU A 218 12.66 -13.51 -16.86
CA LEU A 218 13.39 -12.59 -15.99
C LEU A 218 14.15 -13.36 -14.91
N LEU A 219 13.50 -14.31 -14.24
CA LEU A 219 14.08 -15.14 -13.20
C LEU A 219 15.31 -15.90 -13.72
N ASP A 220 15.18 -16.54 -14.89
CA ASP A 220 16.29 -17.28 -15.54
C ASP A 220 17.45 -16.35 -15.88
N ARG A 221 17.18 -15.16 -16.43
CA ARG A 221 18.22 -14.17 -16.77
C ARG A 221 18.98 -13.67 -15.54
N LEU A 222 18.24 -13.38 -14.44
CA LEU A 222 18.84 -12.92 -13.19
C LEU A 222 19.76 -13.99 -12.58
N ALA A 223 19.33 -15.26 -12.63
CA ALA A 223 20.13 -16.38 -12.16
C ALA A 223 21.36 -16.63 -13.03
N ASP A 224 21.19 -16.66 -14.36
CA ASP A 224 22.27 -16.97 -15.32
C ASP A 224 23.37 -15.88 -15.32
N ARG A 225 22.98 -14.60 -15.26
CA ARG A 225 23.91 -13.49 -15.47
C ARG A 225 24.53 -12.94 -14.20
N TYR A 226 23.81 -13.03 -13.06
CA TYR A 226 24.22 -12.41 -11.79
C TYR A 226 24.30 -13.40 -10.63
N GLY A 227 23.98 -14.68 -10.85
CA GLY A 227 23.85 -15.65 -9.77
C GLY A 227 22.77 -15.25 -8.76
N ALA A 228 21.84 -14.40 -9.16
CA ALA A 228 20.84 -13.85 -8.26
C ALA A 228 19.86 -14.93 -7.76
N GLU A 229 19.44 -14.81 -6.51
CA GLU A 229 18.30 -15.55 -5.96
C GLU A 229 17.05 -14.70 -6.09
N CYS A 230 15.93 -15.32 -6.50
CA CYS A 230 14.65 -14.66 -6.52
C CYS A 230 13.73 -15.20 -5.41
N VAL A 231 12.98 -14.31 -4.78
CA VAL A 231 11.91 -14.65 -3.83
C VAL A 231 10.59 -14.06 -4.31
N LEU A 232 9.57 -14.92 -4.47
CA LEU A 232 8.24 -14.51 -4.91
C LEU A 232 7.38 -14.15 -3.69
N VAL A 233 6.91 -12.91 -3.65
CA VAL A 233 6.09 -12.37 -2.54
C VAL A 233 4.65 -12.16 -2.98
N GLY A 234 3.71 -12.30 -2.05
CA GLY A 234 2.29 -12.10 -2.34
C GLY A 234 1.37 -12.61 -1.23
N ALA A 235 0.08 -12.32 -1.37
CA ALA A 235 -0.95 -12.84 -0.49
C ALA A 235 -1.18 -14.36 -0.70
N PRO A 236 -1.85 -15.07 0.24
CA PRO A 236 -2.11 -16.51 0.10
C PRO A 236 -2.80 -16.90 -1.22
N GLY A 237 -3.77 -16.09 -1.67
CA GLY A 237 -4.47 -16.33 -2.94
C GLY A 237 -3.63 -16.11 -4.20
N GLU A 238 -2.42 -15.56 -4.06
CA GLU A 238 -1.49 -15.26 -5.16
C GLU A 238 -0.44 -16.36 -5.35
N ARG A 239 -0.32 -17.29 -4.37
CA ARG A 239 0.63 -18.41 -4.40
C ARG A 239 0.54 -19.27 -5.65
N PRO A 240 -0.66 -19.67 -6.16
CA PRO A 240 -0.74 -20.50 -7.37
C PRO A 240 -0.06 -19.84 -8.59
N ARG A 241 -0.13 -18.52 -8.70
CA ARG A 241 0.55 -17.79 -9.78
C ARG A 241 2.07 -17.79 -9.59
N CYS A 242 2.55 -17.70 -8.37
CA CYS A 242 3.98 -17.85 -8.05
C CYS A 242 4.48 -19.23 -8.47
N GLU A 243 3.73 -20.28 -8.16
CA GLU A 243 4.04 -21.66 -8.55
C GLU A 243 4.08 -21.84 -10.08
N MET A 244 3.16 -21.21 -10.82
CA MET A 244 3.20 -21.20 -12.29
C MET A 244 4.48 -20.55 -12.85
N VAL A 245 4.95 -19.44 -12.24
CA VAL A 245 6.20 -18.79 -12.66
C VAL A 245 7.40 -19.69 -12.39
N VAL A 246 7.47 -20.28 -11.21
CA VAL A 246 8.56 -21.21 -10.83
C VAL A 246 8.57 -22.43 -11.75
N ALA A 247 7.41 -23.03 -12.06
CA ALA A 247 7.31 -24.17 -12.96
C ALA A 247 7.70 -23.85 -14.41
N ALA A 248 7.53 -22.60 -14.85
CA ALA A 248 7.91 -22.15 -16.20
C ALA A 248 9.38 -21.75 -16.31
N SER A 249 10.12 -21.65 -15.21
CA SER A 249 11.52 -21.23 -15.14
C SER A 249 12.45 -22.43 -15.01
N ARG A 250 13.69 -22.32 -15.53
CA ARG A 250 14.75 -23.34 -15.42
C ARG A 250 15.39 -23.36 -14.02
N HIS A 251 15.46 -22.20 -13.37
CA HIS A 251 16.23 -22.04 -12.14
C HIS A 251 15.37 -22.08 -10.87
N GLY A 252 14.08 -21.86 -11.01
CA GLY A 252 13.18 -21.77 -9.85
C GLY A 252 13.43 -20.53 -8.97
N ALA A 253 12.64 -20.39 -7.93
CA ALA A 253 12.74 -19.34 -6.94
C ALA A 253 12.10 -19.81 -5.62
N SER A 254 12.42 -19.14 -4.51
CA SER A 254 11.74 -19.36 -3.24
C SER A 254 10.36 -18.66 -3.27
N ILE A 255 9.33 -19.26 -2.67
CA ILE A 255 7.98 -18.72 -2.65
C ILE A 255 7.59 -18.37 -1.22
N ALA A 256 7.63 -17.09 -0.87
CA ALA A 256 7.16 -16.55 0.39
C ALA A 256 5.66 -16.14 0.33
N ALA A 257 5.06 -16.15 -0.85
CA ALA A 257 3.65 -15.81 -1.03
C ALA A 257 2.75 -16.76 -0.21
N GLY A 258 1.92 -16.18 0.67
CA GLY A 258 1.04 -16.91 1.57
C GLY A 258 1.68 -17.45 2.84
N GLU A 259 2.99 -17.31 3.02
CA GLU A 259 3.74 -17.76 4.20
C GLU A 259 4.09 -16.61 5.15
N THR A 260 3.83 -15.36 4.74
CA THR A 260 4.18 -14.18 5.51
C THR A 260 2.95 -13.36 5.88
N THR A 261 2.97 -12.81 7.09
CA THR A 261 2.14 -11.66 7.45
C THR A 261 2.61 -10.41 6.69
N VAL A 262 1.84 -9.33 6.73
CA VAL A 262 2.27 -8.07 6.08
C VAL A 262 3.53 -7.51 6.73
N GLY A 263 3.67 -7.58 8.06
CA GLY A 263 4.86 -7.14 8.79
C GLY A 263 6.11 -7.96 8.40
N GLU A 264 5.96 -9.26 8.25
CA GLU A 264 7.04 -10.14 7.76
C GLU A 264 7.37 -9.85 6.30
N ALA A 265 6.37 -9.56 5.44
CA ALA A 265 6.63 -9.15 4.07
C ALA A 265 7.40 -7.82 3.98
N VAL A 266 7.10 -6.84 4.85
CA VAL A 266 7.90 -5.60 5.00
C VAL A 266 9.34 -5.95 5.39
N ALA A 267 9.53 -6.82 6.36
CA ALA A 267 10.84 -7.25 6.82
C ALA A 267 11.61 -8.02 5.73
N LEU A 268 10.97 -8.96 5.02
CA LEU A 268 11.58 -9.70 3.91
C LEU A 268 12.05 -8.75 2.81
N LEU A 269 11.20 -7.81 2.39
CA LEU A 269 11.55 -6.81 1.38
C LEU A 269 12.74 -5.94 1.83
N SER A 270 12.83 -5.61 3.13
CA SER A 270 13.98 -4.84 3.66
C SER A 270 15.31 -5.57 3.61
N LEU A 271 15.30 -6.89 3.40
CA LEU A 271 16.49 -7.74 3.25
C LEU A 271 16.87 -8.00 1.79
N CYS A 272 16.06 -7.52 0.83
CA CYS A 272 16.30 -7.72 -0.59
C CYS A 272 17.19 -6.60 -1.18
N ASP A 273 18.01 -6.95 -2.16
CA ASP A 273 18.85 -6.04 -2.92
C ASP A 273 18.06 -5.30 -4.01
N GLY A 274 16.90 -5.83 -4.41
CA GLY A 274 16.03 -5.23 -5.39
C GLY A 274 14.64 -5.86 -5.44
N PHE A 275 13.74 -5.17 -6.14
CA PHE A 275 12.35 -5.59 -6.35
C PHE A 275 11.94 -5.35 -7.81
N ALA A 276 11.23 -6.30 -8.40
CA ALA A 276 10.48 -6.08 -9.63
C ALA A 276 9.09 -6.70 -9.53
N GLY A 277 8.07 -6.02 -10.05
CA GLY A 277 6.73 -6.57 -9.98
C GLY A 277 5.64 -5.66 -10.53
N ASN A 278 4.43 -6.20 -10.51
CA ASN A 278 3.22 -5.47 -10.91
C ASN A 278 2.94 -4.29 -9.97
N ASP A 279 2.12 -3.34 -10.40
CA ASP A 279 1.51 -2.32 -9.55
C ASP A 279 0.72 -3.00 -8.40
N SER A 280 1.38 -3.17 -7.26
CA SER A 280 0.93 -3.95 -6.09
C SER A 280 1.37 -3.31 -4.77
N GLY A 281 0.80 -3.80 -3.66
CA GLY A 281 1.20 -3.34 -2.32
C GLY A 281 2.68 -3.58 -2.02
N ALA A 282 3.25 -4.71 -2.45
CA ALA A 282 4.65 -5.04 -2.27
C ALA A 282 5.59 -4.06 -3.01
N MET A 283 5.21 -3.61 -4.21
CA MET A 283 5.94 -2.58 -4.95
C MET A 283 6.02 -1.26 -4.16
N HIS A 284 4.92 -0.84 -3.55
CA HIS A 284 4.89 0.38 -2.74
C HIS A 284 5.78 0.25 -1.49
N ILE A 285 5.76 -0.90 -0.82
CA ILE A 285 6.63 -1.18 0.34
C ILE A 285 8.09 -1.13 -0.10
N ALA A 286 8.46 -1.82 -1.17
CA ALA A 286 9.84 -1.87 -1.66
C ALA A 286 10.39 -0.49 -2.01
N GLY A 287 9.62 0.30 -2.78
CA GLY A 287 9.97 1.68 -3.10
C GLY A 287 10.12 2.55 -1.86
N ALA A 288 9.18 2.44 -0.91
CA ALA A 288 9.18 3.20 0.33
C ALA A 288 10.35 2.84 1.26
N LEU A 289 10.79 1.58 1.29
CA LEU A 289 12.00 1.13 1.98
C LEU A 289 13.29 1.63 1.32
N GLY A 290 13.20 2.22 0.12
CA GLY A 290 14.34 2.76 -0.62
C GLY A 290 15.19 1.70 -1.32
N ILE A 291 14.73 0.44 -1.44
CA ILE A 291 15.43 -0.56 -2.25
C ILE A 291 15.20 -0.29 -3.74
N PRO A 292 16.13 -0.67 -4.64
CA PRO A 292 15.93 -0.59 -6.07
C PRO A 292 14.63 -1.26 -6.50
N THR A 293 13.68 -0.49 -7.04
CA THR A 293 12.31 -0.96 -7.28
C THR A 293 11.86 -0.68 -8.71
N VAL A 294 11.54 -1.74 -9.45
CA VAL A 294 10.95 -1.66 -10.79
C VAL A 294 9.47 -2.03 -10.72
N GLY A 295 8.61 -1.06 -11.00
CA GLY A 295 7.16 -1.24 -11.09
C GLY A 295 6.68 -1.39 -12.53
N ILE A 296 5.96 -2.48 -12.83
CA ILE A 296 5.37 -2.75 -14.16
C ILE A 296 3.92 -2.28 -14.15
N PHE A 297 3.62 -1.30 -15.00
CA PHE A 297 2.31 -0.67 -15.10
C PHE A 297 1.62 -0.96 -16.43
N ALA A 298 0.29 -1.02 -16.38
CA ALA A 298 -0.54 -1.27 -17.56
C ALA A 298 -1.90 -0.56 -17.46
N SER A 299 -2.88 -1.16 -16.75
CA SER A 299 -4.25 -0.63 -16.66
C SER A 299 -4.38 0.58 -15.74
N THR A 300 -3.42 0.83 -14.88
CA THR A 300 -3.43 1.94 -13.91
C THR A 300 -2.50 3.08 -14.32
N ASN A 301 -2.73 4.26 -13.74
CA ASN A 301 -1.95 5.45 -14.03
C ASN A 301 -0.76 5.60 -13.06
N PRO A 302 0.49 5.42 -13.51
CA PRO A 302 1.66 5.54 -12.64
C PRO A 302 1.88 6.92 -12.03
N GLN A 303 1.35 8.00 -12.64
CA GLN A 303 1.38 9.32 -12.02
C GLN A 303 0.55 9.39 -10.73
N ARG A 304 -0.48 8.52 -10.63
CA ARG A 304 -1.35 8.45 -9.45
C ARG A 304 -0.82 7.49 -8.39
N THR A 305 -0.29 6.35 -8.81
CA THR A 305 0.05 5.23 -7.92
C THR A 305 1.42 4.62 -8.23
N GLY A 306 2.35 5.36 -8.82
CA GLY A 306 3.72 4.87 -8.99
C GLY A 306 4.42 4.65 -7.65
N PRO A 307 5.45 3.81 -7.60
CA PRO A 307 6.22 3.62 -6.38
C PRO A 307 6.92 4.93 -6.00
N LEU A 308 6.86 5.27 -4.72
CA LEU A 308 7.59 6.41 -4.16
C LEU A 308 8.89 5.90 -3.52
N GLY A 309 9.95 6.66 -3.68
CA GLY A 309 11.27 6.35 -3.12
C GLY A 309 12.40 6.84 -4.01
N PRO A 310 13.64 6.88 -3.50
CA PRO A 310 14.76 7.48 -4.22
C PRO A 310 15.28 6.61 -5.39
N ARG A 311 15.01 5.30 -5.38
CA ARG A 311 15.52 4.33 -6.37
C ARG A 311 14.36 3.56 -6.98
N THR A 312 13.47 4.27 -7.70
CA THR A 312 12.29 3.65 -8.32
C THR A 312 12.28 3.90 -9.84
N ARG A 313 11.85 2.90 -10.58
CA ARG A 313 11.63 2.97 -12.02
C ARG A 313 10.25 2.39 -12.35
N VAL A 314 9.51 3.09 -13.21
CA VAL A 314 8.24 2.60 -13.75
C VAL A 314 8.47 2.18 -15.19
N LEU A 315 8.11 0.95 -15.51
CA LEU A 315 8.00 0.46 -16.88
C LEU A 315 6.53 0.46 -17.28
N TYR A 316 6.19 1.38 -18.17
CA TYR A 316 4.83 1.62 -18.62
C TYR A 316 4.79 1.87 -20.11
N HIS A 317 4.28 0.89 -20.85
CA HIS A 317 4.07 1.05 -22.27
C HIS A 317 2.66 1.57 -22.53
N ARG A 318 2.57 2.87 -22.80
CA ARG A 318 1.29 3.53 -23.07
C ARG A 318 0.78 3.16 -24.47
N ILE A 319 -0.43 2.62 -24.52
CA ILE A 319 -1.18 2.36 -25.74
C ILE A 319 -2.50 3.14 -25.72
N ALA A 320 -3.24 3.17 -26.82
CA ALA A 320 -4.44 3.99 -26.96
C ALA A 320 -5.51 3.75 -25.88
N CYS A 321 -5.62 2.51 -25.36
CA CYS A 321 -6.58 2.17 -24.30
C CYS A 321 -6.00 2.21 -22.87
N SER A 322 -4.73 2.57 -22.67
CA SER A 322 -4.07 2.57 -21.35
C SER A 322 -3.74 4.01 -20.90
N PRO A 323 -4.01 4.38 -19.63
CA PRO A 323 -4.59 3.60 -18.55
C PRO A 323 -6.11 3.43 -18.68
N CYS A 324 -6.61 2.19 -18.62
CA CYS A 324 -8.05 1.91 -18.76
C CYS A 324 -8.78 1.75 -17.41
N LEU A 325 -8.04 1.53 -16.31
CA LEU A 325 -8.53 1.27 -14.96
C LEU A 325 -9.42 0.01 -14.86
N GLU A 326 -9.35 -0.89 -15.84
CA GLU A 326 -10.09 -2.13 -15.84
C GLU A 326 -9.39 -3.23 -15.03
N ARG A 327 -10.16 -4.12 -14.43
CA ARG A 327 -9.63 -5.29 -13.72
C ARG A 327 -9.20 -6.41 -14.67
N THR A 328 -9.89 -6.51 -15.79
CA THR A 328 -9.64 -7.47 -16.87
C THR A 328 -9.57 -6.71 -18.18
N CYS A 329 -8.67 -7.07 -19.07
CA CYS A 329 -8.55 -6.41 -20.37
C CYS A 329 -9.82 -6.62 -21.19
N ARG A 330 -10.59 -5.55 -21.44
CA ARG A 330 -11.85 -5.60 -22.19
C ARG A 330 -11.66 -6.05 -23.66
N PHE A 331 -10.45 -5.88 -24.20
CA PHE A 331 -10.11 -6.30 -25.56
C PHE A 331 -9.40 -7.67 -25.60
N GLY A 332 -9.02 -8.26 -24.46
CA GLY A 332 -8.33 -9.53 -24.35
C GLY A 332 -6.87 -9.54 -24.82
N HIS A 333 -6.35 -8.48 -25.42
CA HIS A 333 -5.02 -8.48 -26.02
C HIS A 333 -3.87 -8.32 -25.03
N TYR A 334 -4.05 -7.56 -23.92
CA TYR A 334 -3.01 -7.25 -22.89
C TYR A 334 -1.69 -6.65 -23.46
N ASP A 335 -1.72 -5.94 -24.59
CA ASP A 335 -0.52 -5.49 -25.28
C ASP A 335 0.29 -4.47 -24.46
N CYS A 336 -0.36 -3.65 -23.63
CA CYS A 336 0.32 -2.76 -22.69
C CYS A 336 1.27 -3.51 -21.72
N LEU A 337 0.98 -4.76 -21.36
CA LEU A 337 1.84 -5.63 -20.55
C LEU A 337 2.86 -6.38 -21.40
N LYS A 338 2.46 -6.88 -22.57
CA LYS A 338 3.33 -7.66 -23.47
C LYS A 338 4.51 -6.86 -23.99
N GLN A 339 4.39 -5.53 -24.11
CA GLN A 339 5.46 -4.65 -24.55
C GLN A 339 6.58 -4.47 -23.52
N VAL A 340 6.32 -4.72 -22.24
CA VAL A 340 7.37 -4.75 -21.23
C VAL A 340 8.13 -6.07 -21.35
N THR A 341 9.46 -6.01 -21.57
CA THR A 341 10.29 -7.20 -21.77
C THR A 341 11.08 -7.55 -20.52
N ALA A 342 11.53 -8.81 -20.39
CA ALA A 342 12.38 -9.25 -19.28
C ALA A 342 13.73 -8.51 -19.30
N GLU A 343 14.30 -8.25 -20.49
CA GLU A 343 15.50 -7.45 -20.70
C GLU A 343 15.35 -6.02 -20.18
N GLY A 344 14.19 -5.40 -20.45
CA GLY A 344 13.91 -4.04 -19.97
C GLY A 344 13.80 -3.97 -18.44
N VAL A 345 13.22 -4.99 -17.81
CA VAL A 345 13.15 -5.07 -16.33
C VAL A 345 14.54 -5.30 -15.74
N GLU A 346 15.32 -6.23 -16.30
CA GLU A 346 16.71 -6.48 -15.90
C GLU A 346 17.56 -5.21 -16.01
N ALA A 347 17.53 -4.53 -17.16
CA ALA A 347 18.28 -3.29 -17.38
C ALA A 347 17.93 -2.22 -16.35
N ALA A 348 16.63 -2.07 -16.03
CA ALA A 348 16.18 -1.12 -15.02
C ALA A 348 16.68 -1.49 -13.59
N LEU A 349 16.75 -2.79 -13.24
CA LEU A 349 17.34 -3.24 -11.97
C LEU A 349 18.84 -2.93 -11.89
N VAL A 350 19.58 -3.11 -13.00
CA VAL A 350 21.01 -2.75 -13.10
C VAL A 350 21.20 -1.24 -12.95
N GLU A 351 20.45 -0.42 -13.68
CA GLU A 351 20.49 1.05 -13.58
C GLU A 351 20.24 1.55 -12.16
N LEU A 352 19.34 0.89 -11.41
CA LEU A 352 19.03 1.23 -10.02
C LEU A 352 20.06 0.68 -9.02
N GLY A 353 21.01 -0.15 -9.44
CA GLY A 353 22.07 -0.72 -8.61
C GLY A 353 21.63 -1.94 -7.79
N ALA A 354 20.58 -2.66 -8.20
CA ALA A 354 20.16 -3.92 -7.59
C ALA A 354 21.08 -5.11 -7.96
N LEU A 355 21.73 -5.01 -9.09
CA LEU A 355 22.56 -6.06 -9.71
C LEU A 355 23.93 -5.48 -10.05
N ARG A 356 24.99 -6.25 -9.78
CA ARG A 356 26.38 -5.88 -10.06
C ARG A 356 27.14 -7.03 -10.71
#